data_6ec640dc237c194de6055a2d5f844d27
#
_entry.id   6ec640dc237c194de6055a2d5f844d27
#
_cell.length_a   1.000
_cell.length_b   1.000
_cell.length_c   1.000
_cell.angle_alpha   90.00
_cell.angle_beta   90.00
_cell.angle_gamma   90.00
#
_symmetry.space_group_name_H-M   'P 1'
#
loop_
_entity.id
_entity.type
_entity.pdbx_description
1 polymer ?
#
loop_
_entity_poly.entity_id
_entity_poly.type
_entity_poly.pdbx_seq_one_letter_code
_entity_poly.pdbx_strand_id
1 'polypeptide(L)'
;MDIDVDDSLPAKGTSITLTISISTGASESFFIDIKDLIQKSPMLNRGILRKSFYLVEEDFYFNEGMVEGLAKIPELSVLKNLCDFILCLSKVAHYSNSKSDDVCHKLVFLKNTNAKSLPLIIETNVDYSLLLTGIKDLKIIESFSDEKKAITDDNYFERKGIFINTVVDFLESIDVKKQFHFLFCEWDEFLKLYHNNLGVYLSGFSFHKVRKEVAEAEANLAERFSKIMSDMIAKLLGIPVSLVATFGMIKLNTLPEMLVVFLGVLLTSIIMFFIVRSQYTQFRMICDAKDIIFSPLVKKSVGYTEDLKKLVCNAKDNLDKNQVMLNRYLLFFQCLCWIPTALGGGMILMAIMVHLGLL
;
A
#
# COMPACT_ATOMS: atom_id res chain seq x y z
N MET A 1 -22.21 -56.66 -13.83
CA MET A 1 -21.74 -57.28 -15.05
C MET A 1 -21.96 -58.79 -14.89
N ASP A 2 -23.08 -59.29 -15.39
CA ASP A 2 -23.37 -60.71 -15.35
C ASP A 2 -22.65 -61.34 -16.53
N ILE A 3 -21.64 -62.16 -16.27
CA ILE A 3 -21.00 -62.99 -17.29
C ILE A 3 -21.78 -64.30 -17.27
N ASP A 4 -22.69 -64.45 -18.23
CA ASP A 4 -23.29 -65.75 -18.50
C ASP A 4 -22.19 -66.64 -19.05
N VAL A 5 -21.65 -67.47 -18.20
CA VAL A 5 -20.72 -68.51 -18.58
C VAL A 5 -21.58 -69.74 -18.88
N ASP A 6 -21.92 -69.87 -20.16
CA ASP A 6 -22.59 -71.07 -20.62
C ASP A 6 -21.65 -72.31 -20.51
N ASP A 7 -22.06 -73.22 -19.92
CA ASP A 7 -21.82 -74.58 -19.40
C ASP A 7 -20.64 -75.40 -19.84
N SER A 8 -19.68 -74.93 -20.57
CA SER A 8 -18.47 -75.70 -20.85
C SER A 8 -17.21 -74.89 -20.72
N LEU A 9 -16.45 -75.10 -19.67
CA LEU A 9 -15.11 -74.57 -19.53
C LEU A 9 -14.26 -75.06 -20.72
N PRO A 10 -13.56 -74.12 -21.40
CA PRO A 10 -12.68 -74.49 -22.53
C PRO A 10 -11.58 -75.45 -22.08
N ALA A 11 -11.16 -76.33 -22.95
CA ALA A 11 -10.10 -77.29 -22.66
C ALA A 11 -8.80 -76.53 -22.27
N LYS A 12 -8.03 -77.10 -21.35
CA LYS A 12 -6.76 -76.54 -20.87
C LYS A 12 -5.81 -76.28 -22.04
N GLY A 13 -5.47 -75.02 -22.31
CA GLY A 13 -4.60 -74.61 -23.39
C GLY A 13 -5.27 -73.88 -24.56
N THR A 14 -6.61 -73.65 -24.50
CA THR A 14 -7.34 -72.88 -25.49
C THR A 14 -7.24 -71.36 -25.09
N SER A 15 -6.90 -70.48 -26.04
CA SER A 15 -6.94 -69.05 -25.86
C SER A 15 -8.41 -68.55 -25.96
N ILE A 16 -8.86 -67.79 -25.00
CA ILE A 16 -10.18 -67.14 -24.99
C ILE A 16 -9.98 -65.66 -25.27
N THR A 17 -10.66 -65.15 -26.30
CA THR A 17 -10.72 -63.71 -26.53
C THR A 17 -12.01 -63.16 -25.94
N LEU A 18 -11.88 -62.36 -24.91
CA LEU A 18 -13.02 -61.65 -24.32
C LEU A 18 -13.08 -60.20 -24.85
N THR A 19 -14.19 -59.83 -25.44
CA THR A 19 -14.46 -58.45 -25.83
C THR A 19 -15.35 -57.82 -24.78
N ILE A 20 -14.82 -56.90 -23.99
CA ILE A 20 -15.55 -56.17 -22.96
C ILE A 20 -15.93 -54.81 -23.52
N SER A 21 -17.22 -54.54 -23.63
CA SER A 21 -17.72 -53.19 -23.96
C SER A 21 -17.56 -52.28 -22.75
N ILE A 22 -16.68 -51.31 -22.85
CA ILE A 22 -16.44 -50.34 -21.78
C ILE A 22 -17.45 -49.20 -21.96
N SER A 23 -18.31 -49.00 -20.98
CA SER A 23 -19.27 -47.87 -20.97
C SER A 23 -18.56 -46.56 -20.70
N THR A 24 -18.59 -45.65 -21.66
CA THR A 24 -17.99 -44.31 -21.52
C THR A 24 -18.89 -43.30 -20.84
N GLY A 25 -20.09 -43.72 -20.40
CA GLY A 25 -21.10 -42.81 -19.82
C GLY A 25 -21.24 -42.87 -18.29
N ALA A 26 -20.54 -43.75 -17.60
CA ALA A 26 -20.61 -43.91 -16.15
C ALA A 26 -19.68 -42.91 -15.41
N SER A 27 -19.83 -42.82 -14.10
CA SER A 27 -18.95 -42.02 -13.21
C SER A 27 -17.48 -42.47 -13.28
N GLU A 28 -17.23 -43.70 -13.74
CA GLU A 28 -15.91 -44.29 -13.99
C GLU A 28 -15.70 -44.41 -15.50
N SER A 29 -14.55 -43.92 -15.97
CA SER A 29 -14.21 -43.93 -17.41
C SER A 29 -12.84 -44.56 -17.63
N PHE A 30 -12.69 -45.30 -18.74
CA PHE A 30 -11.44 -45.87 -19.16
C PHE A 30 -10.89 -45.09 -20.34
N PHE A 31 -9.62 -44.79 -20.29
CA PHE A 31 -8.86 -44.14 -21.37
C PHE A 31 -7.64 -44.97 -21.73
N ILE A 32 -7.25 -44.94 -22.99
CA ILE A 32 -6.10 -45.67 -23.44
C ILE A 32 -4.84 -45.10 -22.77
N ASP A 33 -4.64 -43.82 -22.93
CA ASP A 33 -3.52 -43.05 -22.40
C ASP A 33 -3.98 -41.63 -21.99
N ILE A 34 -3.04 -40.81 -21.54
CA ILE A 34 -3.31 -39.41 -21.15
C ILE A 34 -3.78 -38.56 -22.34
N LYS A 35 -3.32 -38.85 -23.58
CA LYS A 35 -3.77 -38.11 -24.76
C LYS A 35 -5.24 -38.39 -25.05
N ASP A 36 -5.66 -39.65 -24.93
CA ASP A 36 -7.05 -40.05 -25.06
C ASP A 36 -7.93 -39.44 -23.98
N LEU A 37 -7.44 -39.36 -22.73
CA LEU A 37 -8.09 -38.63 -21.63
C LEU A 37 -8.32 -37.18 -21.98
N ILE A 38 -7.31 -36.46 -22.49
CA ILE A 38 -7.43 -35.04 -22.87
C ILE A 38 -8.45 -34.86 -23.99
N GLN A 39 -8.39 -35.66 -25.05
CA GLN A 39 -9.29 -35.56 -26.20
C GLN A 39 -10.76 -35.81 -25.84
N LYS A 40 -11.01 -36.78 -24.94
CA LYS A 40 -12.36 -37.22 -24.55
C LYS A 40 -12.93 -36.46 -23.32
N SER A 41 -12.16 -35.54 -22.73
CA SER A 41 -12.56 -34.83 -21.51
C SER A 41 -12.56 -33.31 -21.70
N PRO A 42 -13.57 -32.72 -22.39
CA PRO A 42 -13.65 -31.27 -22.63
C PRO A 42 -13.75 -30.44 -21.34
N MET A 43 -14.14 -31.05 -20.22
CA MET A 43 -14.18 -30.39 -18.91
C MET A 43 -12.79 -29.97 -18.40
N LEU A 44 -11.72 -30.55 -18.94
CA LEU A 44 -10.34 -30.15 -18.65
C LEU A 44 -10.09 -28.69 -19.06
N ASN A 45 -10.72 -28.22 -20.12
CA ASN A 45 -10.64 -26.81 -20.53
C ASN A 45 -11.20 -25.83 -19.48
N ARG A 46 -11.97 -26.34 -18.52
CA ARG A 46 -12.48 -25.59 -17.35
C ARG A 46 -11.69 -25.83 -16.08
N GLY A 47 -10.59 -26.59 -16.16
CA GLY A 47 -9.80 -26.99 -15.01
C GLY A 47 -10.47 -28.10 -14.17
N ILE A 48 -11.45 -28.81 -14.71
CA ILE A 48 -12.17 -29.85 -13.98
C ILE A 48 -11.64 -31.23 -14.44
N LEU A 49 -10.85 -31.87 -13.58
CA LEU A 49 -10.44 -33.24 -13.76
C LEU A 49 -11.57 -34.18 -13.35
N ARG A 50 -11.75 -35.32 -14.05
CA ARG A 50 -12.73 -36.32 -13.64
C ARG A 50 -12.40 -36.91 -12.26
N LYS A 51 -13.43 -37.24 -11.51
CA LYS A 51 -13.26 -37.76 -10.14
C LYS A 51 -12.61 -39.11 -10.07
N SER A 52 -12.89 -39.97 -11.08
CA SER A 52 -12.29 -41.29 -11.19
C SER A 52 -12.14 -41.67 -12.66
N PHE A 53 -11.03 -42.33 -13.00
CA PHE A 53 -10.74 -42.88 -14.31
C PHE A 53 -9.60 -43.89 -14.23
N TYR A 54 -9.48 -44.71 -15.29
CA TYR A 54 -8.43 -45.67 -15.42
C TYR A 54 -7.66 -45.44 -16.74
N LEU A 55 -6.33 -45.43 -16.67
CA LEU A 55 -5.43 -45.35 -17.81
C LEU A 55 -4.91 -46.75 -18.11
N VAL A 56 -5.22 -47.27 -19.31
CA VAL A 56 -4.97 -48.66 -19.64
C VAL A 56 -3.48 -48.91 -19.88
N GLU A 57 -2.77 -48.05 -20.61
CA GLU A 57 -1.36 -48.22 -20.91
C GLU A 57 -0.47 -48.10 -19.68
N GLU A 58 -0.83 -47.18 -18.77
CA GLU A 58 -0.10 -46.91 -17.51
C GLU A 58 -0.51 -47.85 -16.37
N ASP A 59 -1.54 -48.72 -16.57
CA ASP A 59 -2.15 -49.58 -15.56
C ASP A 59 -2.44 -48.79 -14.27
N PHE A 60 -3.10 -47.62 -14.42
CA PHE A 60 -3.26 -46.68 -13.34
C PHE A 60 -4.70 -46.26 -13.13
N TYR A 61 -5.19 -46.46 -11.90
CA TYR A 61 -6.50 -45.96 -11.45
C TYR A 61 -6.36 -44.66 -10.66
N PHE A 62 -7.03 -43.63 -11.14
CA PHE A 62 -7.14 -42.36 -10.46
C PHE A 62 -8.46 -42.26 -9.74
N ASN A 63 -8.42 -41.79 -8.46
CA ASN A 63 -9.59 -41.39 -7.71
C ASN A 63 -9.23 -40.10 -6.93
N GLU A 64 -10.14 -39.10 -6.89
CA GLU A 64 -9.96 -37.79 -6.25
C GLU A 64 -9.53 -37.90 -4.77
N GLY A 65 -9.88 -39.03 -4.07
CA GLY A 65 -9.42 -39.30 -2.70
C GLY A 65 -8.00 -39.89 -2.58
N MET A 66 -7.34 -40.28 -3.69
CA MET A 66 -6.00 -40.92 -3.70
C MET A 66 -4.94 -40.00 -4.31
N VAL A 67 -4.64 -38.86 -3.66
CA VAL A 67 -3.66 -37.88 -4.17
C VAL A 67 -2.23 -38.45 -4.26
N GLU A 68 -1.88 -39.44 -3.43
CA GLU A 68 -0.53 -40.05 -3.40
C GLU A 68 -0.15 -40.81 -4.69
N GLY A 69 -1.14 -41.22 -5.49
CA GLY A 69 -0.88 -41.90 -6.78
C GLY A 69 -0.42 -41.00 -7.91
N LEU A 70 -0.73 -39.69 -7.88
CA LEU A 70 -0.40 -38.72 -8.94
C LEU A 70 1.12 -38.60 -9.19
N ALA A 71 1.94 -38.76 -8.14
CA ALA A 71 3.39 -38.66 -8.24
C ALA A 71 4.03 -39.81 -9.09
N LYS A 72 3.27 -40.87 -9.37
CA LYS A 72 3.78 -42.01 -10.18
C LYS A 72 3.81 -41.70 -11.67
N ILE A 73 2.95 -40.79 -12.14
CA ILE A 73 2.85 -40.38 -13.54
C ILE A 73 3.10 -38.86 -13.63
N PRO A 74 4.30 -38.45 -14.07
CA PRO A 74 4.66 -37.03 -14.12
C PRO A 74 3.68 -36.18 -14.93
N GLU A 75 3.22 -36.68 -16.07
CA GLU A 75 2.29 -35.99 -16.96
C GLU A 75 0.94 -35.74 -16.28
N LEU A 76 0.47 -36.68 -15.45
CA LEU A 76 -0.79 -36.53 -14.71
C LEU A 76 -0.66 -35.47 -13.60
N SER A 77 0.51 -35.36 -12.97
CA SER A 77 0.81 -34.31 -12.01
C SER A 77 0.79 -32.93 -12.68
N VAL A 78 1.35 -32.79 -13.87
CA VAL A 78 1.31 -31.56 -14.67
C VAL A 78 -0.12 -31.24 -15.11
N LEU A 79 -0.90 -32.26 -15.55
CA LEU A 79 -2.30 -32.09 -15.92
C LEU A 79 -3.13 -31.57 -14.74
N LYS A 80 -2.92 -32.07 -13.52
CA LYS A 80 -3.57 -31.57 -12.31
C LYS A 80 -3.17 -30.13 -12.03
N ASN A 81 -1.89 -29.78 -12.10
CA ASN A 81 -1.39 -28.43 -11.93
C ASN A 81 -1.98 -27.45 -12.98
N LEU A 82 -2.12 -27.90 -14.25
CA LEU A 82 -2.77 -27.13 -15.31
C LEU A 82 -4.26 -26.90 -15.02
N CYS A 83 -4.97 -27.91 -14.51
CA CYS A 83 -6.37 -27.76 -14.07
C CYS A 83 -6.48 -26.73 -12.96
N ASP A 84 -5.64 -26.81 -11.93
CA ASP A 84 -5.59 -25.86 -10.81
C ASP A 84 -5.26 -24.44 -11.30
N PHE A 85 -4.35 -24.31 -12.26
CA PHE A 85 -4.04 -23.03 -12.93
C PHE A 85 -5.27 -22.41 -13.60
N ILE A 86 -6.02 -23.20 -14.40
CA ILE A 86 -7.25 -22.73 -15.07
C ILE A 86 -8.29 -22.30 -14.05
N LEU A 87 -8.50 -23.07 -12.97
CA LEU A 87 -9.44 -22.74 -11.91
C LEU A 87 -9.05 -21.43 -11.19
N CYS A 88 -7.77 -21.26 -10.86
CA CYS A 88 -7.29 -20.03 -10.25
C CYS A 88 -7.43 -18.85 -11.19
N LEU A 89 -7.07 -19.01 -12.46
CA LEU A 89 -7.19 -17.97 -13.48
C LEU A 89 -8.66 -17.54 -13.68
N SER A 90 -9.60 -18.50 -13.67
CA SER A 90 -11.03 -18.22 -13.79
C SER A 90 -11.59 -17.40 -12.62
N LYS A 91 -11.08 -17.59 -11.40
CA LYS A 91 -11.46 -16.81 -10.21
C LYS A 91 -10.85 -15.40 -10.21
N VAL A 92 -9.71 -15.22 -10.86
CA VAL A 92 -9.06 -13.91 -10.99
C VAL A 92 -9.67 -13.10 -12.12
N ALA A 93 -10.18 -13.73 -13.18
CA ALA A 93 -10.82 -13.09 -14.31
C ALA A 93 -12.04 -12.26 -13.88
N HIS A 94 -12.33 -11.18 -14.62
CA HIS A 94 -13.53 -10.35 -14.39
C HIS A 94 -14.82 -11.10 -14.78
N TYR A 95 -14.72 -11.95 -15.79
CA TYR A 95 -15.83 -12.80 -16.25
C TYR A 95 -15.29 -14.10 -16.79
N SER A 96 -15.99 -15.19 -16.47
CA SER A 96 -15.75 -16.51 -17.06
C SER A 96 -17.09 -17.09 -17.54
N ASN A 97 -17.14 -17.68 -18.76
CA ASN A 97 -18.36 -18.30 -19.19
C ASN A 97 -18.59 -19.61 -18.42
N SER A 98 -19.75 -19.70 -17.75
CA SER A 98 -20.13 -20.86 -16.93
C SER A 98 -21.11 -21.81 -17.65
N LYS A 99 -21.50 -21.49 -18.91
CA LYS A 99 -22.45 -22.32 -19.66
C LYS A 99 -21.82 -23.67 -20.04
N SER A 100 -22.52 -24.75 -19.73
CA SER A 100 -22.04 -26.12 -19.89
C SER A 100 -21.86 -26.57 -21.34
N ASP A 101 -22.45 -25.86 -22.32
CA ASP A 101 -22.53 -26.28 -23.71
C ASP A 101 -21.37 -25.76 -24.60
N ASP A 102 -20.57 -24.81 -24.09
CA ASP A 102 -19.43 -24.29 -24.86
C ASP A 102 -18.20 -25.21 -24.72
N VAL A 103 -17.67 -25.67 -25.85
CA VAL A 103 -16.45 -26.49 -25.92
C VAL A 103 -15.23 -25.71 -25.41
N CYS A 104 -15.22 -24.39 -25.60
CA CYS A 104 -14.14 -23.53 -25.14
C CYS A 104 -14.57 -22.71 -23.91
N HIS A 105 -13.74 -22.75 -22.88
CA HIS A 105 -13.91 -21.90 -21.72
C HIS A 105 -13.22 -20.56 -21.96
N LYS A 106 -13.98 -19.45 -21.84
CA LYS A 106 -13.49 -18.08 -22.11
C LYS A 106 -13.35 -17.29 -20.82
N LEU A 107 -12.19 -16.70 -20.65
CA LEU A 107 -11.86 -15.81 -19.52
C LEU A 107 -11.68 -14.41 -20.03
N VAL A 108 -12.34 -13.43 -19.42
CA VAL A 108 -12.30 -12.03 -19.83
C VAL A 108 -11.55 -11.22 -18.78
N PHE A 109 -10.52 -10.51 -19.21
CA PHE A 109 -9.73 -9.60 -18.40
C PHE A 109 -9.89 -8.17 -18.93
N LEU A 110 -10.14 -7.21 -18.02
CA LEU A 110 -10.27 -5.80 -18.34
C LEU A 110 -9.09 -5.04 -17.75
N LYS A 111 -8.41 -4.26 -18.57
CA LYS A 111 -7.32 -3.39 -18.09
C LYS A 111 -7.90 -2.22 -17.30
N ASN A 112 -7.38 -2.01 -16.10
CA ASN A 112 -7.81 -0.91 -15.24
C ASN A 112 -7.07 0.38 -15.63
N THR A 113 -7.52 1.03 -16.74
CA THR A 113 -6.96 2.29 -17.24
C THR A 113 -8.06 3.28 -17.57
N ASN A 114 -7.77 4.58 -17.44
CA ASN A 114 -8.68 5.68 -17.79
C ASN A 114 -8.99 5.79 -19.31
N ALA A 115 -8.36 4.98 -20.15
CA ALA A 115 -8.57 4.92 -21.59
C ALA A 115 -9.46 3.72 -21.92
N LYS A 116 -10.25 3.82 -23.04
CA LYS A 116 -11.03 2.70 -23.58
C LYS A 116 -10.06 1.57 -23.94
N SER A 117 -9.93 0.57 -23.09
CA SER A 117 -9.18 -0.64 -23.39
C SER A 117 -10.12 -1.72 -23.90
N LEU A 118 -9.71 -2.42 -24.95
CA LEU A 118 -10.41 -3.62 -25.41
C LEU A 118 -10.24 -4.73 -24.35
N PRO A 119 -11.29 -5.52 -24.08
CA PRO A 119 -11.16 -6.65 -23.18
C PRO A 119 -10.22 -7.72 -23.78
N LEU A 120 -9.32 -8.26 -22.98
CA LEU A 120 -8.56 -9.45 -23.34
C LEU A 120 -9.44 -10.68 -23.10
N ILE A 121 -9.60 -11.53 -24.11
CA ILE A 121 -10.37 -12.79 -24.03
C ILE A 121 -9.42 -13.96 -24.22
N ILE A 122 -9.19 -14.72 -23.17
CA ILE A 122 -8.34 -15.94 -23.21
C ILE A 122 -9.28 -17.13 -23.36
N GLU A 123 -9.06 -17.92 -24.42
CA GLU A 123 -9.71 -19.21 -24.61
C GLU A 123 -8.80 -20.32 -24.05
N THR A 124 -9.26 -21.00 -22.99
CA THR A 124 -8.54 -22.10 -22.41
C THR A 124 -8.71 -23.35 -23.27
N ASN A 125 -7.59 -23.89 -23.75
CA ASN A 125 -7.56 -25.14 -24.50
C ASN A 125 -6.42 -26.01 -23.93
N VAL A 126 -6.76 -27.18 -23.43
CA VAL A 126 -5.80 -28.14 -22.88
C VAL A 126 -5.38 -29.10 -24.00
N ASP A 127 -4.11 -29.09 -24.32
CA ASP A 127 -3.51 -30.04 -25.22
C ASP A 127 -2.29 -30.75 -24.58
N TYR A 128 -1.88 -31.89 -25.19
CA TYR A 128 -0.80 -32.67 -24.64
C TYR A 128 0.55 -31.95 -24.59
N SER A 129 0.78 -30.98 -25.48
CA SER A 129 2.05 -30.24 -25.51
C SER A 129 2.29 -29.41 -24.22
N LEU A 130 1.23 -28.99 -23.55
CA LEU A 130 1.31 -28.28 -22.28
C LEU A 130 1.86 -29.17 -21.15
N LEU A 131 1.65 -30.48 -21.22
CA LEU A 131 2.16 -31.39 -20.18
C LEU A 131 3.68 -31.52 -20.20
N LEU A 132 4.33 -31.18 -21.32
CA LEU A 132 5.78 -31.23 -21.47
C LEU A 132 6.49 -30.01 -20.80
N THR A 133 5.75 -28.99 -20.40
CA THR A 133 6.32 -27.75 -19.83
C THR A 133 6.59 -27.82 -18.32
N GLY A 134 6.17 -28.92 -17.66
CA GLY A 134 6.39 -29.16 -16.25
C GLY A 134 5.40 -28.42 -15.33
N ILE A 135 5.55 -28.62 -14.02
CA ILE A 135 4.71 -28.05 -12.97
C ILE A 135 5.05 -26.56 -12.78
N LYS A 136 4.03 -25.71 -12.71
CA LYS A 136 4.16 -24.26 -12.48
C LYS A 136 3.92 -23.89 -11.02
N ASP A 137 4.59 -22.85 -10.52
CA ASP A 137 4.31 -22.28 -9.19
C ASP A 137 3.05 -21.41 -9.24
N LEU A 138 2.00 -21.86 -8.56
CA LEU A 138 0.68 -21.21 -8.55
C LEU A 138 0.43 -20.34 -7.33
N LYS A 139 1.37 -20.24 -6.38
CA LYS A 139 1.16 -19.53 -5.08
C LYS A 139 0.60 -18.12 -5.24
N ILE A 140 1.06 -17.39 -6.24
CA ILE A 140 0.62 -16.00 -6.47
C ILE A 140 -0.83 -15.97 -6.92
N ILE A 141 -1.18 -16.75 -7.94
CA ILE A 141 -2.55 -16.78 -8.48
C ILE A 141 -3.53 -17.41 -7.49
N GLU A 142 -3.12 -18.41 -6.72
CA GLU A 142 -3.89 -18.98 -5.62
C GLU A 142 -4.19 -17.94 -4.53
N SER A 143 -3.23 -17.05 -4.25
CA SER A 143 -3.43 -15.98 -3.27
C SER A 143 -4.56 -15.02 -3.67
N PHE A 144 -4.83 -14.85 -4.98
CA PHE A 144 -5.92 -14.04 -5.52
C PHE A 144 -7.23 -14.81 -5.70
N SER A 145 -7.19 -16.14 -5.58
CA SER A 145 -8.37 -17.00 -5.68
C SER A 145 -9.12 -17.15 -4.36
N ASP A 146 -8.51 -16.76 -3.24
CA ASP A 146 -9.07 -16.85 -1.89
C ASP A 146 -9.64 -15.50 -1.46
N GLU A 147 -10.98 -15.35 -1.51
CA GLU A 147 -11.68 -14.14 -1.10
C GLU A 147 -11.47 -13.77 0.38
N LYS A 148 -11.12 -14.73 1.24
CA LYS A 148 -10.84 -14.44 2.66
C LYS A 148 -9.57 -13.62 2.82
N LYS A 149 -8.62 -13.74 1.92
CA LYS A 149 -7.39 -12.94 1.93
C LYS A 149 -7.64 -11.47 1.54
N ALA A 150 -8.72 -11.19 0.80
CA ALA A 150 -9.12 -9.81 0.50
C ALA A 150 -9.48 -8.99 1.76
N ILE A 151 -9.87 -9.66 2.86
CA ILE A 151 -10.25 -9.01 4.13
C ILE A 151 -9.02 -8.71 5.00
N THR A 152 -7.96 -9.50 4.84
CA THR A 152 -6.76 -9.44 5.72
C THR A 152 -5.57 -8.72 5.11
N ASP A 153 -5.56 -8.51 3.80
CA ASP A 153 -4.46 -7.84 3.07
C ASP A 153 -4.93 -6.49 2.52
N ASP A 154 -4.50 -5.40 3.14
CA ASP A 154 -4.85 -4.02 2.76
C ASP A 154 -4.50 -3.69 1.29
N ASN A 155 -3.55 -4.40 0.70
CA ASN A 155 -3.10 -4.18 -0.68
C ASN A 155 -3.58 -5.27 -1.65
N TYR A 156 -4.56 -6.10 -1.27
CA TYR A 156 -5.04 -7.21 -2.10
C TYR A 156 -5.58 -6.73 -3.45
N PHE A 157 -6.44 -5.71 -3.45
CA PHE A 157 -7.07 -5.22 -4.67
C PHE A 157 -6.07 -4.57 -5.63
N GLU A 158 -5.11 -3.83 -5.09
CA GLU A 158 -4.03 -3.22 -5.87
C GLU A 158 -3.13 -4.29 -6.50
N ARG A 159 -2.71 -5.28 -5.72
CA ARG A 159 -1.88 -6.41 -6.21
C ARG A 159 -2.61 -7.22 -7.27
N LYS A 160 -3.91 -7.52 -7.06
CA LYS A 160 -4.76 -8.20 -8.05
C LYS A 160 -4.92 -7.34 -9.30
N GLY A 161 -5.12 -6.03 -9.17
CA GLY A 161 -5.22 -5.10 -10.30
C GLY A 161 -3.93 -5.06 -11.14
N ILE A 162 -2.75 -5.01 -10.49
CA ILE A 162 -1.46 -5.07 -11.18
C ILE A 162 -1.27 -6.42 -11.88
N PHE A 163 -1.67 -7.52 -11.24
CA PHE A 163 -1.62 -8.84 -11.85
C PHE A 163 -2.45 -8.89 -13.13
N ILE A 164 -3.69 -8.44 -13.09
CA ILE A 164 -4.59 -8.39 -14.24
C ILE A 164 -4.03 -7.50 -15.36
N ASN A 165 -3.55 -6.30 -15.03
CA ASN A 165 -2.95 -5.41 -16.01
C ASN A 165 -1.72 -6.06 -16.66
N THR A 166 -0.89 -6.75 -15.87
CA THR A 166 0.27 -7.48 -16.38
C THR A 166 -0.14 -8.62 -17.31
N VAL A 167 -1.21 -9.37 -17.00
CA VAL A 167 -1.76 -10.41 -17.90
C VAL A 167 -2.16 -9.80 -19.24
N VAL A 168 -2.87 -8.66 -19.22
CA VAL A 168 -3.30 -7.99 -20.45
C VAL A 168 -2.09 -7.53 -21.26
N ASP A 169 -1.13 -6.85 -20.64
CA ASP A 169 0.06 -6.34 -21.33
C ASP A 169 0.96 -7.47 -21.88
N PHE A 170 1.05 -8.58 -21.16
CA PHE A 170 1.85 -9.75 -21.58
C PHE A 170 1.27 -10.47 -22.79
N LEU A 171 -0.06 -10.44 -22.94
CA LEU A 171 -0.77 -11.20 -23.98
C LEU A 171 -1.33 -10.36 -25.12
N GLU A 172 -1.30 -9.00 -25.02
CA GLU A 172 -1.91 -8.10 -25.99
C GLU A 172 -1.39 -8.32 -27.42
N SER A 173 -0.13 -8.67 -27.59
CA SER A 173 0.50 -8.92 -28.88
C SER A 173 0.35 -10.36 -29.40
N ILE A 174 -0.24 -11.26 -28.62
CA ILE A 174 -0.32 -12.69 -28.92
C ILE A 174 -1.70 -13.01 -29.54
N ASP A 175 -1.68 -13.87 -30.58
CA ASP A 175 -2.92 -14.38 -31.18
C ASP A 175 -3.83 -15.06 -30.13
N VAL A 176 -5.13 -14.74 -30.17
CA VAL A 176 -6.14 -15.21 -29.18
C VAL A 176 -6.07 -16.73 -28.96
N LYS A 177 -5.92 -17.50 -30.03
CA LYS A 177 -5.84 -18.97 -29.94
C LYS A 177 -4.59 -19.49 -29.26
N LYS A 178 -3.52 -18.68 -29.20
CA LYS A 178 -2.23 -19.05 -28.61
C LYS A 178 -2.01 -18.43 -27.23
N GLN A 179 -2.84 -17.49 -26.81
CA GLN A 179 -2.66 -16.75 -25.57
C GLN A 179 -2.59 -17.65 -24.34
N PHE A 180 -3.48 -18.63 -24.20
CA PHE A 180 -3.49 -19.54 -23.07
C PHE A 180 -2.24 -20.42 -23.04
N HIS A 181 -1.89 -21.02 -24.19
CA HIS A 181 -0.69 -21.84 -24.33
C HIS A 181 0.57 -21.03 -24.00
N PHE A 182 0.69 -19.83 -24.56
CA PHE A 182 1.82 -18.93 -24.31
C PHE A 182 1.91 -18.54 -22.83
N LEU A 183 0.80 -18.17 -22.19
CA LEU A 183 0.79 -17.79 -20.77
C LEU A 183 1.25 -18.95 -19.87
N PHE A 184 0.81 -20.17 -20.14
CA PHE A 184 1.20 -21.32 -19.33
C PHE A 184 2.66 -21.71 -19.57
N CYS A 185 3.13 -21.73 -20.82
CA CYS A 185 4.53 -22.02 -21.13
C CYS A 185 5.48 -21.01 -20.51
N GLU A 186 5.20 -19.73 -20.67
CA GLU A 186 6.06 -18.61 -20.22
C GLU A 186 5.66 -18.08 -18.84
N TRP A 187 5.02 -18.91 -18.00
CA TRP A 187 4.54 -18.52 -16.69
C TRP A 187 5.63 -17.92 -15.80
N ASP A 188 6.84 -18.44 -15.83
CA ASP A 188 7.96 -17.94 -15.03
C ASP A 188 8.41 -16.55 -15.48
N GLU A 189 8.40 -16.27 -16.78
CA GLU A 189 8.67 -14.94 -17.34
C GLU A 189 7.56 -13.95 -16.98
N PHE A 190 6.30 -14.38 -17.04
CA PHE A 190 5.15 -13.62 -16.58
C PHE A 190 5.29 -13.23 -15.10
N LEU A 191 5.67 -14.18 -14.23
CA LEU A 191 5.87 -13.92 -12.81
C LEU A 191 6.97 -12.89 -12.55
N LYS A 192 8.08 -12.94 -13.29
CA LYS A 192 9.14 -11.93 -13.20
C LYS A 192 8.62 -10.54 -13.60
N LEU A 193 7.86 -10.46 -14.70
CA LEU A 193 7.25 -9.20 -15.13
C LEU A 193 6.27 -8.65 -14.10
N TYR A 194 5.42 -9.51 -13.54
CA TYR A 194 4.51 -9.14 -12.47
C TYR A 194 5.24 -8.58 -11.23
N HIS A 195 6.30 -9.25 -10.77
CA HIS A 195 7.10 -8.77 -9.65
C HIS A 195 7.77 -7.42 -9.93
N ASN A 196 8.26 -7.21 -11.14
CA ASN A 196 8.82 -5.92 -11.55
C ASN A 196 7.77 -4.82 -11.54
N ASN A 197 6.60 -5.06 -12.14
CA ASN A 197 5.49 -4.11 -12.17
C ASN A 197 4.97 -3.78 -10.76
N LEU A 198 4.85 -4.79 -9.90
CA LEU A 198 4.50 -4.61 -8.49
C LEU A 198 5.55 -3.77 -7.75
N GLY A 199 6.83 -4.01 -7.97
CA GLY A 199 7.92 -3.25 -7.39
C GLY A 199 7.88 -1.77 -7.80
N VAL A 200 7.66 -1.48 -9.07
CA VAL A 200 7.50 -0.11 -9.60
C VAL A 200 6.27 0.57 -8.98
N TYR A 201 5.14 -0.12 -8.89
CA TYR A 201 3.92 0.42 -8.28
C TYR A 201 4.13 0.75 -6.79
N LEU A 202 4.68 -0.20 -6.01
CA LEU A 202 4.91 -0.01 -4.58
C LEU A 202 5.89 1.13 -4.30
N SER A 203 6.94 1.29 -5.12
CA SER A 203 7.87 2.40 -4.99
C SER A 203 7.20 3.74 -5.32
N GLY A 204 6.38 3.80 -6.38
CA GLY A 204 5.59 4.97 -6.74
C GLY A 204 4.56 5.34 -5.68
N PHE A 205 3.83 4.36 -5.16
CA PHE A 205 2.84 4.58 -4.09
C PHE A 205 3.50 5.09 -2.81
N SER A 206 4.62 4.48 -2.40
CA SER A 206 5.41 4.95 -1.25
C SER A 206 5.90 6.38 -1.42
N PHE A 207 6.33 6.75 -2.64
CA PHE A 207 6.74 8.11 -2.97
C PHE A 207 5.60 9.12 -2.78
N HIS A 208 4.42 8.85 -3.34
CA HIS A 208 3.26 9.74 -3.20
C HIS A 208 2.78 9.86 -1.76
N LYS A 209 2.77 8.76 -1.01
CA LYS A 209 2.40 8.75 0.41
C LYS A 209 3.34 9.61 1.24
N VAL A 210 4.64 9.39 1.14
CA VAL A 210 5.65 10.18 1.89
C VAL A 210 5.61 11.64 1.48
N ARG A 211 5.46 11.95 0.20
CA ARG A 211 5.32 13.33 -0.29
C ARG A 211 4.13 14.04 0.35
N LYS A 212 2.98 13.36 0.44
CA LYS A 212 1.78 13.89 1.09
C LYS A 212 2.00 14.10 2.59
N GLU A 213 2.56 13.11 3.28
CA GLU A 213 2.85 13.19 4.72
C GLU A 213 3.81 14.35 5.04
N VAL A 214 4.86 14.55 4.23
CA VAL A 214 5.82 15.65 4.40
C VAL A 214 5.14 16.99 4.18
N ALA A 215 4.35 17.15 3.11
CA ALA A 215 3.65 18.40 2.81
C ALA A 215 2.62 18.78 3.89
N GLU A 216 1.85 17.79 4.38
CA GLU A 216 0.88 18.00 5.47
C GLU A 216 1.58 18.37 6.79
N ALA A 217 2.70 17.70 7.11
CA ALA A 217 3.49 18.00 8.31
C ALA A 217 4.11 19.41 8.22
N GLU A 218 4.69 19.77 7.08
CA GLU A 218 5.27 21.11 6.86
C GLU A 218 4.21 22.21 7.01
N ALA A 219 3.04 22.05 6.34
CA ALA A 219 1.96 23.03 6.41
C ALA A 219 1.43 23.19 7.83
N ASN A 220 1.19 22.09 8.55
CA ASN A 220 0.66 22.10 9.92
C ASN A 220 1.65 22.76 10.90
N LEU A 221 2.94 22.45 10.80
CA LEU A 221 3.96 23.06 11.65
C LEU A 221 4.16 24.54 11.32
N ALA A 222 4.16 24.91 10.04
CA ALA A 222 4.25 26.30 9.61
C ALA A 222 3.05 27.13 10.11
N GLU A 223 1.84 26.59 10.06
CA GLU A 223 0.64 27.20 10.62
C GLU A 223 0.78 27.44 12.13
N ARG A 224 1.27 26.44 12.88
CA ARG A 224 1.51 26.57 14.33
C ARG A 224 2.54 27.63 14.66
N PHE A 225 3.65 27.73 13.91
CA PHE A 225 4.63 28.79 14.08
C PHE A 225 4.02 30.17 13.77
N SER A 226 3.24 30.29 12.69
CA SER A 226 2.55 31.51 12.31
C SER A 226 1.54 31.96 13.40
N LYS A 227 0.83 30.99 13.99
CA LYS A 227 -0.12 31.25 15.06
C LYS A 227 0.56 31.85 16.31
N ILE A 228 1.69 31.32 16.75
CA ILE A 228 2.47 31.90 17.85
C ILE A 228 2.83 33.35 17.53
N MET A 229 3.30 33.62 16.31
CA MET A 229 3.67 34.97 15.89
C MET A 229 2.45 35.93 15.93
N SER A 230 1.33 35.52 15.35
CA SER A 230 0.08 36.30 15.34
C SER A 230 -0.45 36.59 16.73
N ASP A 231 -0.47 35.56 17.60
CA ASP A 231 -0.90 35.70 18.99
C ASP A 231 -0.01 36.66 19.79
N MET A 232 1.28 36.71 19.47
CA MET A 232 2.22 37.64 20.08
C MET A 232 1.99 39.06 19.64
N ILE A 233 1.79 39.35 18.35
CA ILE A 233 1.59 40.71 17.84
C ILE A 233 0.40 41.38 18.53
N ALA A 234 -0.71 40.67 18.69
CA ALA A 234 -1.89 41.21 19.37
C ALA A 234 -1.63 41.61 20.85
N LYS A 235 -0.77 40.83 21.54
CA LYS A 235 -0.44 41.06 22.97
C LYS A 235 0.63 42.13 23.16
N LEU A 236 1.49 42.34 22.16
CA LEU A 236 2.56 43.34 22.20
C LEU A 236 2.07 44.81 22.22
N LEU A 237 0.80 45.05 21.89
CA LEU A 237 0.19 46.40 22.00
C LEU A 237 0.25 46.98 23.42
N GLY A 238 0.38 46.15 24.45
CA GLY A 238 0.60 46.59 25.83
C GLY A 238 1.92 47.36 26.05
N ILE A 239 2.97 47.12 25.22
CA ILE A 239 4.27 47.81 25.36
C ILE A 239 4.19 49.30 24.96
N PRO A 240 3.63 49.69 23.80
CA PRO A 240 3.44 51.11 23.48
C PRO A 240 2.57 51.83 24.52
N VAL A 241 1.51 51.18 25.03
CA VAL A 241 0.64 51.76 26.05
C VAL A 241 1.41 52.02 27.36
N SER A 242 2.22 51.08 27.82
CA SER A 242 3.06 51.23 29.01
C SER A 242 4.15 52.28 28.82
N LEU A 243 4.71 52.45 27.62
CA LEU A 243 5.65 53.52 27.30
C LEU A 243 4.97 54.89 27.39
N VAL A 244 3.76 55.06 26.82
CA VAL A 244 2.99 56.31 26.93
C VAL A 244 2.70 56.61 28.39
N ALA A 245 2.32 55.67 29.22
CA ALA A 245 2.13 55.83 30.65
C ALA A 245 3.43 56.28 31.36
N THR A 246 4.56 55.67 31.00
CA THR A 246 5.90 56.04 31.54
C THR A 246 6.26 57.51 31.19
N PHE A 247 6.06 57.89 29.92
CA PHE A 247 6.29 59.30 29.53
C PHE A 247 5.31 60.28 30.19
N GLY A 248 4.09 59.82 30.51
CA GLY A 248 3.11 60.59 31.29
C GLY A 248 3.59 60.93 32.69
N MET A 249 4.48 60.12 33.29
CA MET A 249 5.08 60.40 34.61
C MET A 249 5.84 61.72 34.67
N ILE A 250 6.37 62.24 33.56
CA ILE A 250 7.11 63.49 33.46
C ILE A 250 6.19 64.70 33.93
N LYS A 251 4.91 64.57 33.74
CA LYS A 251 3.93 65.62 34.06
C LYS A 251 3.41 65.59 35.51
N LEU A 252 3.82 64.54 36.26
CA LEU A 252 3.40 64.36 37.63
C LEU A 252 4.35 65.16 38.60
N ASN A 253 3.77 65.88 39.52
CA ASN A 253 4.55 66.72 40.43
C ASN A 253 4.76 66.10 41.80
N THR A 254 4.08 64.99 42.09
CA THR A 254 4.15 64.35 43.42
C THR A 254 4.75 62.91 43.33
N LEU A 255 5.64 62.60 44.25
CA LEU A 255 6.26 61.23 44.34
C LEU A 255 5.20 60.14 44.49
N PRO A 256 4.12 60.25 45.29
CA PRO A 256 3.11 59.19 45.40
C PRO A 256 2.40 58.90 44.05
N GLU A 257 2.06 59.91 43.25
CA GLU A 257 1.43 59.71 41.92
C GLU A 257 2.37 58.98 40.96
N MET A 258 3.66 59.35 40.95
CA MET A 258 4.68 58.66 40.12
C MET A 258 4.83 57.18 40.53
N LEU A 259 4.80 56.87 41.83
CA LEU A 259 4.84 55.54 42.36
C LEU A 259 3.66 54.63 41.89
N VAL A 260 2.43 55.22 41.94
CA VAL A 260 1.23 54.47 41.47
C VAL A 260 1.31 54.14 39.99
N VAL A 261 1.73 55.08 39.13
CA VAL A 261 1.89 54.84 37.69
C VAL A 261 3.00 53.83 37.47
N PHE A 262 4.13 53.93 38.18
CA PHE A 262 5.24 52.97 38.06
C PHE A 262 4.82 51.56 38.46
N LEU A 263 4.05 51.39 39.54
CA LEU A 263 3.52 50.06 39.92
C LEU A 263 2.61 49.49 38.84
N GLY A 264 1.80 50.32 38.17
CA GLY A 264 0.98 49.90 37.02
C GLY A 264 1.84 49.42 35.84
N VAL A 265 2.90 50.17 35.50
CA VAL A 265 3.83 49.82 34.44
C VAL A 265 4.62 48.53 34.77
N LEU A 266 5.07 48.42 36.02
CA LEU A 266 5.77 47.23 36.53
C LEU A 266 4.86 45.98 36.43
N LEU A 267 3.61 46.09 36.89
CA LEU A 267 2.63 44.98 36.78
C LEU A 267 2.40 44.57 35.33
N THR A 268 2.24 45.56 34.43
CA THR A 268 2.09 45.31 33.00
C THR A 268 3.30 44.55 32.43
N SER A 269 4.53 44.97 32.77
CA SER A 269 5.77 44.30 32.32
C SER A 269 5.88 42.87 32.85
N ILE A 270 5.48 42.62 34.10
CA ILE A 270 5.45 41.26 34.67
C ILE A 270 4.45 40.38 33.93
N ILE A 271 3.24 40.87 33.68
CA ILE A 271 2.22 40.13 32.92
C ILE A 271 2.73 39.80 31.52
N MET A 272 3.30 40.78 30.82
CA MET A 272 3.85 40.59 29.47
C MET A 272 4.99 39.59 29.47
N PHE A 273 5.87 39.62 30.46
CA PHE A 273 6.95 38.62 30.60
C PHE A 273 6.41 37.21 30.72
N PHE A 274 5.38 36.99 31.55
CA PHE A 274 4.76 35.66 31.67
C PHE A 274 4.06 35.23 30.39
N ILE A 275 3.45 36.12 29.65
CA ILE A 275 2.84 35.85 28.35
C ILE A 275 3.90 35.38 27.36
N VAL A 276 5.01 36.12 27.21
CA VAL A 276 6.12 35.75 26.31
C VAL A 276 6.72 34.40 26.71
N ARG A 277 6.91 34.17 28.02
CA ARG A 277 7.42 32.91 28.55
C ARG A 277 6.49 31.73 28.23
N SER A 278 5.18 31.90 28.31
CA SER A 278 4.18 30.91 27.93
C SER A 278 4.27 30.57 26.43
N GLN A 279 4.42 31.59 25.58
CA GLN A 279 4.60 31.40 24.13
C GLN A 279 5.92 30.69 23.81
N TYR A 280 6.98 30.97 24.56
CA TYR A 280 8.26 30.26 24.44
C TYR A 280 8.13 28.77 24.76
N THR A 281 7.34 28.43 25.78
CA THR A 281 7.07 27.01 26.10
C THR A 281 6.31 26.30 24.99
N GLN A 282 5.27 26.95 24.42
CA GLN A 282 4.53 26.42 23.26
C GLN A 282 5.44 26.26 22.04
N PHE A 283 6.30 27.23 21.78
CA PHE A 283 7.29 27.17 20.72
C PHE A 283 8.21 25.95 20.86
N ARG A 284 8.75 25.69 22.07
CA ARG A 284 9.59 24.51 22.33
C ARG A 284 8.85 23.20 22.04
N MET A 285 7.58 23.07 22.46
CA MET A 285 6.77 21.90 22.17
C MET A 285 6.59 21.65 20.66
N ILE A 286 6.47 22.71 19.86
CA ILE A 286 6.37 22.60 18.40
C ILE A 286 7.72 22.19 17.80
N CYS A 287 8.84 22.69 18.32
CA CYS A 287 10.17 22.28 17.90
C CYS A 287 10.43 20.78 18.17
N ASP A 288 10.05 20.31 19.37
CA ASP A 288 10.16 18.89 19.74
C ASP A 288 9.28 18.03 18.84
N ALA A 289 8.04 18.45 18.54
CA ALA A 289 7.15 17.76 17.62
C ALA A 289 7.71 17.72 16.19
N LYS A 290 8.32 18.80 15.71
CA LYS A 290 9.01 18.84 14.42
C LYS A 290 10.12 17.78 14.35
N ASP A 291 10.95 17.70 15.39
CA ASP A 291 12.07 16.75 15.40
C ASP A 291 11.59 15.30 15.49
N ILE A 292 10.51 15.02 16.21
CA ILE A 292 9.87 13.69 16.26
C ILE A 292 9.35 13.29 14.88
N ILE A 293 8.72 14.19 14.14
CA ILE A 293 8.14 13.91 12.81
C ILE A 293 9.23 13.75 11.75
N PHE A 294 10.18 14.68 11.69
CA PHE A 294 11.17 14.72 10.61
C PHE A 294 12.38 13.79 10.82
N SER A 295 12.76 13.48 12.06
CA SER A 295 13.90 12.59 12.33
C SER A 295 13.78 11.21 11.69
N PRO A 296 12.64 10.47 11.81
CA PRO A 296 12.47 9.19 11.11
C PRO A 296 12.40 9.34 9.60
N LEU A 297 11.80 10.42 9.07
CA LEU A 297 11.71 10.68 7.62
C LEU A 297 13.10 10.89 7.02
N VAL A 298 13.95 11.67 7.68
CA VAL A 298 15.34 11.90 7.24
C VAL A 298 16.17 10.61 7.35
N LYS A 299 16.00 9.80 8.39
CA LYS A 299 16.71 8.52 8.51
C LYS A 299 16.31 7.53 7.42
N LYS A 300 15.04 7.45 7.09
CA LYS A 300 14.51 6.59 6.00
C LYS A 300 14.88 7.12 4.61
N SER A 301 15.23 8.39 4.47
CA SER A 301 15.54 9.02 3.19
C SER A 301 16.75 8.41 2.45
N VAL A 302 17.58 7.63 3.13
CA VAL A 302 18.69 6.88 2.50
C VAL A 302 18.19 5.89 1.43
N GLY A 303 16.96 5.37 1.57
CA GLY A 303 16.32 4.48 0.59
C GLY A 303 15.37 5.18 -0.40
N TYR A 304 15.25 6.50 -0.34
CA TYR A 304 14.35 7.25 -1.21
C TYR A 304 15.04 7.69 -2.52
N THR A 305 14.22 8.00 -3.53
CA THR A 305 14.71 8.68 -4.74
C THR A 305 15.28 10.05 -4.37
N GLU A 306 16.27 10.53 -5.16
CA GLU A 306 16.91 11.84 -4.92
C GLU A 306 15.92 13.01 -4.83
N ASP A 307 14.83 12.96 -5.60
CA ASP A 307 13.78 13.99 -5.57
C ASP A 307 13.01 14.00 -4.23
N LEU A 308 12.68 12.82 -3.69
CA LEU A 308 11.99 12.72 -2.40
C LEU A 308 12.91 13.14 -1.25
N LYS A 309 14.18 12.76 -1.32
CA LYS A 309 15.20 13.17 -0.35
C LYS A 309 15.35 14.69 -0.30
N LYS A 310 15.44 15.33 -1.48
CA LYS A 310 15.49 16.80 -1.58
C LYS A 310 14.24 17.44 -0.99
N LEU A 311 13.05 16.88 -1.25
CA LEU A 311 11.79 17.40 -0.74
C LEU A 311 11.76 17.35 0.80
N VAL A 312 12.14 16.23 1.41
CA VAL A 312 12.18 16.06 2.88
C VAL A 312 13.19 17.03 3.50
N CYS A 313 14.39 17.16 2.90
CA CYS A 313 15.41 18.08 3.39
C CYS A 313 14.96 19.56 3.27
N ASN A 314 14.39 19.96 2.13
CA ASN A 314 13.92 21.32 1.92
C ASN A 314 12.79 21.70 2.90
N ALA A 315 11.82 20.80 3.12
CA ALA A 315 10.75 21.03 4.10
C ALA A 315 11.31 21.21 5.52
N LYS A 316 12.27 20.39 5.92
CA LYS A 316 12.96 20.53 7.20
C LYS A 316 13.71 21.85 7.29
N ASP A 317 14.50 22.22 6.27
CA ASP A 317 15.30 23.46 6.26
C ASP A 317 14.41 24.71 6.33
N ASN A 318 13.24 24.70 5.67
CA ASN A 318 12.26 25.79 5.76
C ASN A 318 11.71 25.94 7.19
N LEU A 319 11.38 24.81 7.83
CA LEU A 319 10.92 24.83 9.23
C LEU A 319 12.03 25.26 10.20
N ASP A 320 13.28 24.84 9.96
CA ASP A 320 14.43 25.24 10.77
C ASP A 320 14.69 26.76 10.65
N LYS A 321 14.56 27.34 9.46
CA LYS A 321 14.61 28.80 9.28
C LYS A 321 13.53 29.52 10.05
N ASN A 322 12.28 29.04 9.98
CA ASN A 322 11.15 29.60 10.74
C ASN A 322 11.40 29.48 12.25
N GLN A 323 11.96 28.38 12.71
CA GLN A 323 12.32 28.17 14.11
C GLN A 323 13.36 29.19 14.59
N VAL A 324 14.44 29.39 13.82
CA VAL A 324 15.48 30.35 14.18
C VAL A 324 14.93 31.77 14.22
N MET A 325 14.12 32.14 13.23
CA MET A 325 13.49 33.47 13.15
C MET A 325 12.58 33.70 14.35
N LEU A 326 11.68 32.77 14.67
CA LEU A 326 10.73 32.90 15.76
C LEU A 326 11.44 32.93 17.12
N ASN A 327 12.48 32.14 17.32
CA ASN A 327 13.30 32.18 18.56
C ASN A 327 13.93 33.56 18.78
N ARG A 328 14.44 34.19 17.72
CA ARG A 328 15.02 35.56 17.80
C ARG A 328 13.95 36.58 18.18
N TYR A 329 12.75 36.50 17.60
CA TYR A 329 11.65 37.38 17.94
C TYR A 329 11.19 37.22 19.39
N LEU A 330 11.06 35.98 19.88
CA LEU A 330 10.68 35.71 21.27
C LEU A 330 11.69 36.30 22.27
N LEU A 331 12.99 36.15 22.02
CA LEU A 331 14.04 36.74 22.84
C LEU A 331 14.01 38.26 22.79
N PHE A 332 13.84 38.87 21.62
CA PHE A 332 13.73 40.30 21.46
C PHE A 332 12.55 40.85 22.26
N PHE A 333 11.38 40.25 22.16
CA PHE A 333 10.20 40.68 22.90
C PHE A 333 10.34 40.48 24.41
N GLN A 334 11.04 39.46 24.85
CA GLN A 334 11.34 39.26 26.28
C GLN A 334 12.16 40.42 26.84
N CYS A 335 13.12 40.94 26.08
CA CYS A 335 13.88 42.13 26.49
C CYS A 335 13.03 43.42 26.40
N LEU A 336 12.22 43.54 25.34
CA LEU A 336 11.41 44.73 25.09
C LEU A 336 10.36 44.96 26.19
N CYS A 337 9.82 43.91 26.82
CA CYS A 337 8.85 44.02 27.92
C CYS A 337 9.37 44.83 29.12
N TRP A 338 10.67 44.86 29.36
CA TRP A 338 11.28 45.51 30.52
C TRP A 338 11.68 46.97 30.28
N ILE A 339 11.66 47.44 29.03
CA ILE A 339 12.06 48.85 28.69
C ILE A 339 11.19 49.88 29.41
N PRO A 340 9.84 49.78 29.41
CA PRO A 340 9.00 50.79 30.12
C PRO A 340 9.33 50.84 31.62
N THR A 341 9.52 49.67 32.25
CA THR A 341 9.85 49.61 33.67
C THR A 341 11.22 50.18 33.98
N ALA A 342 12.23 49.88 33.15
CA ALA A 342 13.58 50.44 33.31
C ALA A 342 13.57 52.00 33.19
N LEU A 343 12.84 52.54 32.20
CA LEU A 343 12.69 53.97 32.01
C LEU A 343 11.92 54.62 33.20
N GLY A 344 10.79 54.02 33.63
CA GLY A 344 10.02 54.49 34.77
C GLY A 344 10.81 54.46 36.08
N GLY A 345 11.58 53.37 36.30
CA GLY A 345 12.47 53.28 37.47
C GLY A 345 13.57 54.34 37.46
N GLY A 346 14.17 54.62 36.29
CA GLY A 346 15.13 55.70 36.11
C GLY A 346 14.55 57.09 36.46
N MET A 347 13.30 57.35 36.02
CA MET A 347 12.60 58.62 36.31
C MET A 347 12.32 58.79 37.80
N ILE A 348 11.91 57.71 38.49
CA ILE A 348 11.67 57.78 39.95
C ILE A 348 12.96 58.03 40.69
N LEU A 349 14.07 57.35 40.32
CA LEU A 349 15.37 57.56 40.92
C LEU A 349 15.84 59.02 40.74
N MET A 350 15.64 59.58 39.56
CA MET A 350 15.94 60.99 39.29
C MET A 350 15.10 61.96 40.14
N ALA A 351 13.79 61.68 40.24
CA ALA A 351 12.91 62.49 41.10
C ALA A 351 13.28 62.44 42.60
N ILE A 352 13.71 61.24 43.09
CA ILE A 352 14.19 61.07 44.47
C ILE A 352 15.49 61.85 44.68
N MET A 353 16.44 61.78 43.71
CA MET A 353 17.73 62.52 43.83
C MET A 353 17.50 64.05 43.84
N VAL A 354 16.59 64.59 43.02
CA VAL A 354 16.22 65.98 43.05
C VAL A 354 15.55 66.34 44.37
N HIS A 355 14.66 65.54 44.94
CA HIS A 355 13.99 65.77 46.20
C HIS A 355 14.95 65.70 47.40
N LEU A 356 16.03 64.94 47.32
CA LEU A 356 17.10 64.87 48.34
C LEU A 356 18.16 65.97 48.17
N GLY A 357 18.06 66.82 47.15
CA GLY A 357 19.03 67.92 46.91
C GLY A 357 20.42 67.39 46.44
N LEU A 358 20.47 66.19 45.82
CA LEU A 358 21.70 65.53 45.32
C LEU A 358 21.96 65.88 43.81
N LEU A 359 21.00 66.54 43.15
CA LEU A 359 21.10 67.03 41.79
C LEU A 359 20.58 68.52 41.69
#